data_c5cfe619acefd63aa2a15d2803426c0b
#
_entry.id   c5cfe619acefd63aa2a15d2803426c0b
#
_cell.length_a   1.000
_cell.length_b   1.000
_cell.length_c   1.000
_cell.angle_alpha   90.00
_cell.angle_beta   90.00
_cell.angle_gamma   90.00
#
_symmetry.space_group_name_H-M   'P 1'
#
loop_
_entity.id
_entity.type
_entity.pdbx_description
1 polymer ?
#
loop_
_entity_poly.entity_id
_entity_poly.type
_entity_poly.pdbx_seq_one_letter_code
_entity_poly.pdbx_strand_id
1 'polypeptide(L)'
;MIKLAVEIDQDITNIQFDEQGTMVIYRELKKLPDLTSDELLLYFKGRTAQAIDYGQKIDKKIVKETDSLARINVPWDIEGKDLAQQMLTVWNDNSLQTKGLFETQKIAANHFPVVANYQKILFEILATFGYENEKVKAKPAKAQHRWNKKVSEIPFYIDYNDAKGEVVWQKRNEMLLKAGAKLKQEMPLNKDGSVGFSARLTEKLRADHADQISDFTTTEDIVLKSVNEVGIFLYYAGTNGWLVLKDKAGKTIDEYTVVK
;
A
#
# COMPACT_ATOMS: atom_id res chain seq x y z
N MET A 1 -17.68 9.19 19.99
CA MET A 1 -16.47 10.04 19.91
C MET A 1 -15.55 9.55 21.02
N ILE A 2 -14.30 9.17 20.69
CA ILE A 2 -13.29 8.75 21.67
C ILE A 2 -12.41 9.96 21.95
N LYS A 3 -12.22 10.32 23.22
CA LYS A 3 -11.27 11.35 23.63
C LYS A 3 -10.04 10.69 24.20
N LEU A 4 -8.86 11.16 23.80
CA LEU A 4 -7.58 10.63 24.25
C LEU A 4 -6.75 11.74 24.88
N ALA A 5 -6.12 11.46 26.03
CA ALA A 5 -4.96 12.21 26.51
C ALA A 5 -3.71 11.38 26.19
N VAL A 6 -2.76 11.98 25.49
CA VAL A 6 -1.57 11.26 24.98
C VAL A 6 -0.30 11.97 25.41
N GLU A 7 0.60 11.21 26.04
CA GLU A 7 1.96 11.65 26.34
C GLU A 7 2.94 10.76 25.56
N ILE A 8 3.82 11.38 24.79
CA ILE A 8 4.77 10.67 23.93
C ILE A 8 6.19 11.01 24.37
N ASP A 9 6.94 9.98 24.72
CA ASP A 9 8.39 10.03 24.88
C ASP A 9 9.06 9.18 23.78
N GLN A 10 10.39 9.20 23.70
CA GLN A 10 11.17 8.47 22.72
C GLN A 10 10.82 6.96 22.69
N ASP A 11 10.71 6.35 23.87
CA ASP A 11 10.56 4.90 24.03
C ASP A 11 9.15 4.47 24.45
N ILE A 12 8.32 5.40 24.90
CA ILE A 12 7.03 5.11 25.51
C ILE A 12 5.96 6.07 25.00
N THR A 13 4.75 5.56 24.79
CA THR A 13 3.57 6.37 24.57
C THR A 13 2.50 5.99 25.59
N ASN A 14 2.12 6.91 26.45
CA ASN A 14 1.01 6.76 27.38
C ASN A 14 -0.27 7.30 26.75
N ILE A 15 -1.32 6.52 26.76
CA ILE A 15 -2.62 6.86 26.18
C ILE A 15 -3.67 6.61 27.25
N GLN A 16 -4.36 7.66 27.66
CA GLN A 16 -5.52 7.58 28.53
C GLN A 16 -6.77 7.86 27.71
N PHE A 17 -7.75 7.01 27.77
CA PHE A 17 -9.01 7.14 27.02
C PHE A 17 -10.18 7.24 27.99
N ASP A 18 -10.48 8.46 28.38
CA ASP A 18 -11.50 8.85 29.36
C ASP A 18 -11.54 7.89 30.56
N GLU A 19 -12.73 7.49 31.04
CA GLU A 19 -12.89 6.51 32.12
C GLU A 19 -12.75 5.04 31.65
N GLN A 20 -12.36 4.83 30.38
CA GLN A 20 -12.37 3.51 29.73
C GLN A 20 -11.03 2.77 29.78
N GLY A 21 -10.04 3.28 30.49
CA GLY A 21 -8.77 2.60 30.72
C GLY A 21 -7.54 3.34 30.18
N THR A 22 -6.41 2.66 30.24
CA THR A 22 -5.12 3.18 29.81
C THR A 22 -4.38 2.17 28.92
N MET A 23 -3.63 2.67 27.96
CA MET A 23 -2.73 1.90 27.14
C MET A 23 -1.33 2.51 27.20
N VAL A 24 -0.31 1.69 27.41
CA VAL A 24 1.09 2.10 27.35
C VAL A 24 1.79 1.32 26.25
N ILE A 25 2.31 2.01 25.26
CA ILE A 25 3.06 1.40 24.16
C ILE A 25 4.55 1.58 24.40
N TYR A 26 5.26 0.47 24.55
CA TYR A 26 6.71 0.41 24.71
C TYR A 26 7.38 0.11 23.37
N ARG A 27 8.36 0.91 22.97
CA ARG A 27 9.23 0.72 21.78
C ARG A 27 10.64 0.24 22.15
N GLU A 28 11.06 0.44 23.40
CA GLU A 28 12.26 -0.18 23.96
C GLU A 28 11.86 -1.35 24.88
N LEU A 29 12.13 -2.58 24.43
CA LEU A 29 11.67 -3.80 25.12
C LEU A 29 12.69 -4.43 26.06
N LYS A 30 13.91 -3.85 26.17
CA LYS A 30 14.95 -4.42 27.05
C LYS A 30 14.70 -4.14 28.53
N LYS A 31 13.97 -3.09 28.85
CA LYS A 31 13.71 -2.63 30.21
C LYS A 31 12.21 -2.40 30.45
N LEU A 32 11.43 -3.47 30.34
CA LEU A 32 10.01 -3.40 30.63
C LEU A 32 9.77 -3.46 32.14
N PRO A 33 8.93 -2.59 32.70
CA PRO A 33 8.55 -2.68 34.11
C PRO A 33 7.69 -3.93 34.35
N ASP A 34 7.83 -4.51 35.56
CA ASP A 34 7.00 -5.63 35.97
C ASP A 34 5.51 -5.27 35.99
N LEU A 35 4.67 -6.27 35.80
CA LEU A 35 3.23 -6.12 35.92
C LEU A 35 2.81 -6.19 37.37
N THR A 36 1.95 -5.28 37.81
CA THR A 36 1.40 -5.24 39.18
C THR A 36 0.03 -5.88 39.28
N SER A 37 -0.64 -6.06 38.14
CA SER A 37 -1.98 -6.66 38.01
C SER A 37 -2.05 -7.43 36.69
N ASP A 38 -3.19 -8.09 36.45
CA ASP A 38 -3.50 -8.64 35.14
C ASP A 38 -3.68 -7.50 34.12
N GLU A 39 -2.96 -7.57 33.02
CA GLU A 39 -3.05 -6.63 31.91
C GLU A 39 -3.22 -7.37 30.59
N LEU A 40 -3.84 -6.72 29.62
CA LEU A 40 -3.87 -7.19 28.24
C LEU A 40 -2.56 -6.78 27.57
N LEU A 41 -1.85 -7.76 27.02
CA LEU A 41 -0.52 -7.62 26.43
C LEU A 41 -0.58 -7.88 24.93
N LEU A 42 -0.26 -6.89 24.12
CA LEU A 42 -0.29 -6.97 22.66
C LEU A 42 1.13 -6.82 22.13
N TYR A 43 1.66 -7.88 21.54
CA TYR A 43 3.04 -7.93 21.01
C TYR A 43 3.02 -7.67 19.51
N PHE A 44 3.82 -6.69 19.04
CA PHE A 44 3.85 -6.29 17.64
C PHE A 44 5.25 -6.42 17.03
N LYS A 45 5.26 -6.65 15.71
CA LYS A 45 6.46 -6.56 14.87
C LYS A 45 6.11 -5.78 13.61
N GLY A 46 6.82 -4.69 13.33
CA GLY A 46 6.51 -3.79 12.25
C GLY A 46 5.06 -3.31 12.29
N ARG A 47 4.50 -3.11 13.48
CA ARG A 47 3.10 -2.70 13.76
C ARG A 47 2.03 -3.74 13.49
N THR A 48 2.39 -4.98 13.14
CA THR A 48 1.47 -6.10 12.95
C THR A 48 1.46 -6.98 14.21
N ALA A 49 0.28 -7.33 14.71
CA ALA A 49 0.11 -8.15 15.91
C ALA A 49 0.70 -9.56 15.69
N GLN A 50 1.63 -9.95 16.56
CA GLN A 50 2.27 -11.28 16.56
C GLN A 50 1.68 -12.20 17.63
N ALA A 51 1.43 -11.64 18.81
CA ALA A 51 0.83 -12.38 19.89
C ALA A 51 -0.03 -11.48 20.80
N ILE A 52 -0.91 -12.10 21.53
CA ILE A 52 -1.76 -11.49 22.55
C ILE A 52 -1.78 -12.37 23.81
N ASP A 53 -1.75 -11.75 24.98
CA ASP A 53 -1.84 -12.40 26.26
C ASP A 53 -2.73 -11.58 27.23
N TYR A 54 -3.19 -12.23 28.29
CA TYR A 54 -3.82 -11.57 29.43
C TYR A 54 -3.33 -12.21 30.73
N GLY A 55 -2.65 -11.43 31.55
CA GLY A 55 -2.10 -11.92 32.83
C GLY A 55 -1.05 -10.98 33.42
N GLN A 56 -0.27 -11.53 34.36
CA GLN A 56 0.73 -10.80 35.14
C GLN A 56 2.17 -11.07 34.71
N LYS A 57 2.40 -11.66 33.51
CA LYS A 57 3.75 -12.01 33.07
C LYS A 57 3.96 -11.64 31.61
N ILE A 58 5.06 -10.97 31.34
CA ILE A 58 5.51 -10.69 29.99
C ILE A 58 6.30 -11.90 29.45
N ASP A 59 5.90 -12.45 28.31
CA ASP A 59 6.62 -13.54 27.67
C ASP A 59 7.94 -13.06 27.04
N LYS A 60 9.07 -13.39 27.72
CA LYS A 60 10.41 -13.00 27.29
C LYS A 60 10.86 -13.60 25.95
N LYS A 61 10.22 -14.69 25.48
CA LYS A 61 10.55 -15.30 24.18
C LYS A 61 9.90 -14.46 23.07
N ILE A 62 8.64 -14.14 23.23
CA ILE A 62 7.91 -13.30 22.26
C ILE A 62 8.50 -11.88 22.20
N VAL A 63 8.89 -11.29 23.33
CA VAL A 63 9.57 -9.98 23.37
C VAL A 63 10.82 -9.94 22.48
N LYS A 64 11.60 -11.03 22.38
CA LYS A 64 12.79 -11.09 21.51
C LYS A 64 12.47 -11.11 20.02
N GLU A 65 11.25 -11.48 19.65
CA GLU A 65 10.78 -11.62 18.27
C GLU A 65 10.00 -10.39 17.80
N THR A 66 9.71 -9.45 18.70
CA THR A 66 8.86 -8.28 18.49
C THR A 66 9.64 -6.98 18.70
N ASP A 67 9.09 -5.86 18.26
CA ASP A 67 9.71 -4.53 18.34
C ASP A 67 8.88 -3.53 19.16
N SER A 68 7.64 -3.88 19.51
CA SER A 68 6.83 -3.08 20.41
C SER A 68 5.82 -3.93 21.20
N LEU A 69 5.47 -3.44 22.39
CA LEU A 69 4.51 -4.04 23.31
C LEU A 69 3.51 -2.97 23.74
N ALA A 70 2.20 -3.20 23.51
CA ALA A 70 1.18 -2.42 24.14
C ALA A 70 0.64 -3.15 25.38
N ARG A 71 0.64 -2.46 26.51
CA ARG A 71 0.06 -2.91 27.77
C ARG A 71 -1.23 -2.13 28.00
N ILE A 72 -2.32 -2.83 28.25
CA ILE A 72 -3.62 -2.21 28.44
C ILE A 72 -4.17 -2.63 29.80
N ASN A 73 -4.42 -1.62 30.64
CA ASN A 73 -5.18 -1.82 31.87
C ASN A 73 -6.66 -1.80 31.50
N VAL A 74 -7.27 -2.99 31.56
CA VAL A 74 -8.67 -3.20 31.19
C VAL A 74 -9.58 -2.72 32.32
N PRO A 75 -10.65 -1.97 32.05
CA PRO A 75 -11.61 -1.57 33.06
C PRO A 75 -12.19 -2.76 33.82
N TRP A 76 -12.53 -2.56 35.08
CA TRP A 76 -13.00 -3.63 35.98
C TRP A 76 -14.29 -4.33 35.54
N ASP A 77 -15.11 -3.67 34.72
CA ASP A 77 -16.38 -4.18 34.18
C ASP A 77 -16.20 -4.97 32.87
N ILE A 78 -14.96 -5.08 32.37
CA ILE A 78 -14.60 -5.86 31.19
C ILE A 78 -13.83 -7.12 31.61
N GLU A 79 -14.34 -8.30 31.26
CA GLU A 79 -13.58 -9.54 31.47
C GLU A 79 -12.39 -9.62 30.50
N GLY A 80 -11.17 -9.45 31.04
CA GLY A 80 -9.97 -9.28 30.25
C GLY A 80 -9.60 -10.51 29.41
N LYS A 81 -9.87 -11.73 29.88
CA LYS A 81 -9.64 -12.95 29.08
C LYS A 81 -10.60 -13.04 27.89
N ASP A 82 -11.86 -12.65 28.09
CA ASP A 82 -12.86 -12.62 27.02
C ASP A 82 -12.49 -11.56 25.98
N LEU A 83 -11.96 -10.41 26.44
CA LEU A 83 -11.44 -9.36 25.55
C LEU A 83 -10.25 -9.85 24.72
N ALA A 84 -9.27 -10.51 25.35
CA ALA A 84 -8.13 -11.10 24.66
C ALA A 84 -8.59 -12.13 23.61
N GLN A 85 -9.54 -12.99 23.95
CA GLN A 85 -10.13 -13.97 23.05
C GLN A 85 -10.85 -13.32 21.89
N GLN A 86 -11.62 -12.26 22.12
CA GLN A 86 -12.33 -11.53 21.07
C GLN A 86 -11.37 -10.85 20.10
N MET A 87 -10.34 -10.17 20.60
CA MET A 87 -9.33 -9.52 19.78
C MET A 87 -8.55 -10.55 18.94
N LEU A 88 -8.14 -11.67 19.54
CA LEU A 88 -7.47 -12.76 18.84
C LEU A 88 -8.33 -13.31 17.70
N THR A 89 -9.61 -13.52 17.95
CA THR A 89 -10.56 -14.02 16.94
C THR A 89 -10.67 -13.05 15.77
N VAL A 90 -10.91 -11.77 16.02
CA VAL A 90 -11.05 -10.75 14.96
C VAL A 90 -9.76 -10.59 14.17
N TRP A 91 -8.59 -10.57 14.81
CA TRP A 91 -7.31 -10.49 14.10
C TRP A 91 -7.06 -11.69 13.19
N ASN A 92 -7.40 -12.90 13.64
CA ASN A 92 -7.21 -14.10 12.83
C ASN A 92 -8.24 -14.22 11.69
N ASP A 93 -9.47 -13.79 11.91
CA ASP A 93 -10.48 -13.64 10.85
C ASP A 93 -10.02 -12.63 9.78
N ASN A 94 -9.31 -11.57 10.20
CA ASN A 94 -8.66 -10.58 9.34
C ASN A 94 -7.29 -11.03 8.80
N SER A 95 -6.94 -12.31 8.94
CA SER A 95 -5.74 -12.96 8.37
C SER A 95 -4.39 -12.53 8.98
N LEU A 96 -4.36 -12.00 10.21
CA LEU A 96 -3.10 -11.58 10.87
C LEU A 96 -2.27 -12.74 11.42
N GLN A 97 -2.84 -13.91 11.64
CA GLN A 97 -2.16 -15.09 12.19
C GLN A 97 -1.54 -14.84 13.58
N THR A 98 -2.22 -14.07 14.41
CA THR A 98 -1.78 -13.73 15.78
C THR A 98 -1.84 -14.96 16.67
N LYS A 99 -0.87 -15.13 17.57
CA LYS A 99 -0.86 -16.21 18.57
C LYS A 99 -1.55 -15.76 19.85
N GLY A 100 -2.48 -16.56 20.37
CA GLY A 100 -2.93 -16.46 21.77
C GLY A 100 -1.93 -17.16 22.69
N LEU A 101 -1.50 -16.49 23.77
CA LEU A 101 -0.59 -17.05 24.77
C LEU A 101 -1.36 -17.51 26.03
N PHE A 102 -2.66 -17.56 25.97
CA PHE A 102 -3.60 -17.98 27.00
C PHE A 102 -4.45 -19.17 26.50
N GLU A 103 -5.08 -19.88 27.42
CA GLU A 103 -6.05 -20.90 27.05
C GLU A 103 -7.30 -20.26 26.45
N THR A 104 -7.62 -20.67 25.23
CA THR A 104 -8.80 -20.17 24.50
C THR A 104 -10.07 -20.68 25.15
N GLN A 105 -11.06 -19.80 25.26
CA GLN A 105 -12.35 -20.12 25.85
C GLN A 105 -13.50 -19.53 25.01
N LYS A 106 -14.68 -20.08 25.21
CA LYS A 106 -15.88 -19.49 24.62
C LYS A 106 -16.33 -18.30 25.46
N ILE A 107 -16.48 -17.14 24.81
CA ILE A 107 -16.96 -15.94 25.45
C ILE A 107 -18.43 -16.14 25.88
N ALA A 108 -18.75 -15.81 27.11
CA ALA A 108 -20.12 -15.89 27.62
C ALA A 108 -21.04 -14.92 26.86
N ALA A 109 -22.26 -15.36 26.53
CA ALA A 109 -23.16 -14.58 25.70
C ALA A 109 -23.53 -13.20 26.30
N ASN A 110 -23.57 -13.10 27.63
CA ASN A 110 -23.80 -11.85 28.34
C ASN A 110 -22.58 -10.90 28.35
N HIS A 111 -21.35 -11.42 28.21
CA HIS A 111 -20.13 -10.60 28.13
C HIS A 111 -19.88 -10.08 26.71
N PHE A 112 -20.29 -10.85 25.70
CA PHE A 112 -19.94 -10.58 24.30
C PHE A 112 -20.26 -9.16 23.82
N PRO A 113 -21.44 -8.54 24.10
CA PRO A 113 -21.74 -7.21 23.58
C PRO A 113 -20.78 -6.13 24.14
N VAL A 114 -20.44 -6.22 25.43
CA VAL A 114 -19.56 -5.24 26.09
C VAL A 114 -18.12 -5.41 25.61
N VAL A 115 -17.63 -6.65 25.58
CA VAL A 115 -16.30 -7.02 25.10
C VAL A 115 -16.11 -6.63 23.63
N ALA A 116 -17.08 -6.92 22.75
CA ALA A 116 -17.01 -6.58 21.34
C ALA A 116 -17.02 -5.07 21.08
N ASN A 117 -17.77 -4.32 21.89
CA ASN A 117 -17.77 -2.86 21.81
C ASN A 117 -16.41 -2.27 22.24
N TYR A 118 -15.87 -2.75 23.35
CA TYR A 118 -14.59 -2.28 23.86
C TYR A 118 -13.42 -2.67 22.92
N GLN A 119 -13.45 -3.87 22.35
CA GLN A 119 -12.49 -4.29 21.32
C GLN A 119 -12.46 -3.32 20.12
N LYS A 120 -13.62 -2.82 19.65
CA LYS A 120 -13.67 -1.83 18.56
C LYS A 120 -12.99 -0.52 18.95
N ILE A 121 -13.20 -0.05 20.19
CA ILE A 121 -12.54 1.15 20.71
C ILE A 121 -11.02 0.96 20.69
N LEU A 122 -10.52 -0.17 21.21
CA LEU A 122 -9.09 -0.46 21.19
C LEU A 122 -8.51 -0.54 19.77
N PHE A 123 -9.25 -1.11 18.82
CA PHE A 123 -8.81 -1.19 17.43
C PHE A 123 -8.76 0.18 16.77
N GLU A 124 -9.69 1.08 17.04
CA GLU A 124 -9.65 2.46 16.56
C GLU A 124 -8.45 3.22 17.14
N ILE A 125 -8.16 3.04 18.43
CA ILE A 125 -6.99 3.63 19.08
C ILE A 125 -5.71 3.08 18.43
N LEU A 126 -5.56 1.76 18.35
CA LEU A 126 -4.39 1.11 17.75
C LEU A 126 -4.18 1.57 16.30
N ALA A 127 -5.23 1.63 15.49
CA ALA A 127 -5.17 2.11 14.11
C ALA A 127 -4.72 3.58 14.01
N THR A 128 -5.15 4.44 14.95
CA THR A 128 -4.72 5.85 15.04
C THR A 128 -3.21 5.96 15.24
N PHE A 129 -2.59 5.03 15.99
CA PHE A 129 -1.14 4.94 16.17
C PHE A 129 -0.44 4.07 15.10
N GLY A 130 -1.17 3.65 14.06
CA GLY A 130 -0.65 2.95 12.90
C GLY A 130 -0.47 1.45 13.09
N TYR A 131 -1.05 0.84 14.14
CA TYR A 131 -1.07 -0.61 14.29
C TYR A 131 -2.16 -1.23 13.41
N GLU A 132 -1.81 -2.32 12.73
CA GLU A 132 -2.69 -2.97 11.75
C GLU A 132 -3.68 -3.90 12.47
N ASN A 133 -4.97 -3.77 12.15
CA ASN A 133 -6.05 -4.64 12.63
C ASN A 133 -6.52 -5.64 11.58
N GLU A 134 -5.96 -5.56 10.36
CA GLU A 134 -6.21 -6.47 9.25
C GLU A 134 -4.94 -6.57 8.38
N LYS A 135 -4.77 -7.69 7.70
CA LYS A 135 -3.68 -7.84 6.74
C LYS A 135 -3.98 -7.00 5.50
N VAL A 136 -3.30 -5.89 5.37
CA VAL A 136 -3.36 -5.10 4.14
C VAL A 136 -2.80 -5.96 3.01
N LYS A 137 -3.64 -6.31 2.04
CA LYS A 137 -3.19 -6.96 0.82
C LYS A 137 -2.14 -6.06 0.17
N ALA A 138 -0.88 -6.48 0.18
CA ALA A 138 0.16 -5.76 -0.54
C ALA A 138 -0.34 -5.56 -1.98
N LYS A 139 -0.38 -4.30 -2.44
CA LYS A 139 -0.63 -4.04 -3.85
C LYS A 139 0.39 -4.83 -4.64
N PRO A 140 -0.01 -5.61 -5.67
CA PRO A 140 0.94 -6.37 -6.45
C PRO A 140 2.05 -5.42 -6.92
N ALA A 141 3.30 -5.81 -6.71
CA ALA A 141 4.43 -5.01 -7.14
C ALA A 141 4.24 -4.69 -8.62
N LYS A 142 4.46 -3.43 -9.02
CA LYS A 142 4.43 -3.05 -10.44
C LYS A 142 5.39 -3.97 -11.19
N ALA A 143 4.92 -4.59 -12.26
CA ALA A 143 5.75 -5.41 -13.12
C ALA A 143 7.01 -4.61 -13.51
N GLN A 144 8.17 -5.24 -13.31
CA GLN A 144 9.44 -4.66 -13.73
C GLN A 144 9.75 -5.13 -15.14
N HIS A 145 10.22 -4.22 -15.98
CA HIS A 145 10.58 -4.49 -17.36
C HIS A 145 12.09 -4.26 -17.57
N ARG A 146 12.71 -5.19 -18.26
CA ARG A 146 14.15 -5.10 -18.56
C ARG A 146 14.39 -5.07 -20.06
N TRP A 147 15.12 -4.06 -20.51
CA TRP A 147 15.63 -4.02 -21.86
C TRP A 147 16.61 -5.18 -22.12
N ASN A 148 16.54 -5.75 -23.30
CA ASN A 148 17.50 -6.73 -23.81
C ASN A 148 17.70 -6.53 -25.34
N LYS A 149 18.82 -7.04 -25.88
CA LYS A 149 19.16 -6.84 -27.28
C LYS A 149 18.08 -7.39 -28.25
N LYS A 150 17.40 -8.47 -27.89
CA LYS A 150 16.35 -9.05 -28.74
C LYS A 150 15.16 -8.12 -28.90
N VAL A 151 14.78 -7.40 -27.86
CA VAL A 151 13.63 -6.47 -27.91
C VAL A 151 13.94 -5.25 -28.79
N SER A 152 15.21 -4.86 -28.94
CA SER A 152 15.59 -3.72 -29.80
C SER A 152 15.50 -4.01 -31.29
N GLU A 153 15.28 -5.26 -31.66
CA GLU A 153 15.11 -5.69 -33.06
C GLU A 153 13.63 -5.85 -33.43
N ILE A 154 12.73 -5.66 -32.47
CA ILE A 154 11.28 -5.86 -32.62
C ILE A 154 10.58 -4.51 -32.74
N PRO A 155 9.93 -4.21 -33.90
CA PRO A 155 9.03 -3.06 -33.98
C PRO A 155 7.71 -3.37 -33.25
N PHE A 156 7.28 -2.43 -32.41
CA PHE A 156 5.99 -2.47 -31.73
C PHE A 156 5.07 -1.42 -32.34
N TYR A 157 3.83 -1.77 -32.49
CA TYR A 157 2.79 -0.93 -33.08
C TYR A 157 1.80 -0.51 -32.02
N ILE A 158 1.28 0.69 -32.16
CA ILE A 158 0.21 1.23 -31.35
C ILE A 158 -0.94 1.68 -32.26
N ASP A 159 -2.13 1.28 -31.94
CA ASP A 159 -3.40 1.78 -32.48
C ASP A 159 -4.38 1.87 -31.31
N TYR A 160 -4.37 3.02 -30.67
CA TYR A 160 -5.09 3.21 -29.42
C TYR A 160 -5.50 4.67 -29.23
N ASN A 161 -6.79 4.89 -28.91
CA ASN A 161 -7.32 6.19 -28.51
C ASN A 161 -6.99 7.31 -29.54
N ASP A 162 -7.26 7.04 -30.82
CA ASP A 162 -7.04 7.89 -31.97
C ASP A 162 -5.55 8.19 -32.29
N ALA A 163 -4.64 7.56 -31.61
CA ALA A 163 -3.20 7.62 -31.88
C ALA A 163 -2.69 6.33 -32.53
N LYS A 164 -1.77 6.48 -33.50
CA LYS A 164 -1.13 5.36 -34.19
C LYS A 164 0.36 5.62 -34.33
N GLY A 165 1.16 4.56 -34.27
CA GLY A 165 2.60 4.71 -34.46
C GLY A 165 3.34 3.40 -34.42
N GLU A 166 4.61 3.45 -34.86
CA GLU A 166 5.58 2.37 -34.73
C GLU A 166 6.67 2.82 -33.76
N VAL A 167 7.04 1.95 -32.82
CA VAL A 167 8.01 2.24 -31.77
C VAL A 167 9.03 1.10 -31.66
N VAL A 168 10.30 1.44 -31.53
CA VAL A 168 11.39 0.48 -31.28
C VAL A 168 12.06 0.83 -29.96
N TRP A 169 12.21 -0.14 -29.06
CA TRP A 169 12.96 0.06 -27.82
C TRP A 169 14.46 -0.11 -28.06
N GLN A 170 15.12 0.94 -28.53
CA GLN A 170 16.52 0.89 -29.00
C GLN A 170 17.52 0.60 -27.88
N LYS A 171 17.41 1.29 -26.76
CA LYS A 171 18.28 1.18 -25.58
C LYS A 171 17.49 1.35 -24.29
N ARG A 172 18.13 1.10 -23.17
CA ARG A 172 17.49 1.09 -21.84
C ARG A 172 16.54 2.27 -21.57
N ASN A 173 16.91 3.48 -22.00
CA ASN A 173 16.13 4.70 -21.80
C ASN A 173 15.82 5.42 -23.13
N GLU A 174 15.72 4.67 -24.22
CA GLU A 174 15.49 5.22 -25.55
C GLU A 174 14.42 4.39 -26.29
N MET A 175 13.27 4.98 -26.45
CA MET A 175 12.15 4.50 -27.26
C MET A 175 12.11 5.33 -28.54
N LEU A 176 12.42 4.75 -29.67
CA LEU A 176 12.38 5.43 -30.97
C LEU A 176 10.95 5.36 -31.51
N LEU A 177 10.24 6.48 -31.51
CA LEU A 177 8.98 6.64 -32.23
C LEU A 177 9.29 7.01 -33.68
N LYS A 178 8.83 6.19 -34.63
CA LYS A 178 9.08 6.40 -36.06
C LYS A 178 8.26 7.56 -36.58
N ALA A 179 8.81 8.23 -37.61
CA ALA A 179 8.09 9.26 -38.39
C ALA A 179 6.75 8.73 -38.94
N GLY A 180 5.75 9.59 -39.07
CA GLY A 180 4.40 9.23 -39.51
C GLY A 180 3.49 8.77 -38.37
N ALA A 181 3.91 8.88 -37.12
CA ALA A 181 3.05 8.58 -35.98
C ALA A 181 1.95 9.65 -35.83
N LYS A 182 0.69 9.20 -35.72
CA LYS A 182 -0.47 10.06 -35.50
C LYS A 182 -0.68 10.30 -34.01
N LEU A 183 -0.80 11.57 -33.63
CA LEU A 183 -1.03 12.01 -32.28
C LEU A 183 -2.54 12.23 -32.08
N LYS A 184 -3.05 11.87 -30.90
CA LYS A 184 -4.40 12.26 -30.49
C LYS A 184 -4.52 13.78 -30.45
N GLN A 185 -5.54 14.32 -31.11
CA GLN A 185 -5.76 15.77 -31.20
C GLN A 185 -6.45 16.32 -29.95
N GLU A 186 -7.54 15.66 -29.51
CA GLU A 186 -8.35 16.14 -28.41
C GLU A 186 -7.70 15.91 -27.06
N MET A 187 -7.48 17.00 -26.32
CA MET A 187 -6.97 16.95 -24.96
C MET A 187 -8.08 16.43 -24.01
N PRO A 188 -7.83 15.37 -23.24
CA PRO A 188 -8.78 14.91 -22.25
C PRO A 188 -8.81 15.85 -21.05
N LEU A 189 -10.03 16.22 -20.60
CA LEU A 189 -10.26 16.98 -19.38
C LEU A 189 -10.65 16.06 -18.22
N ASN A 190 -10.39 16.50 -17.00
CA ASN A 190 -10.90 15.88 -15.79
C ASN A 190 -12.43 16.00 -15.71
N LYS A 191 -13.06 15.24 -14.80
CA LYS A 191 -14.52 15.29 -14.60
C LYS A 191 -15.07 16.68 -14.23
N ASP A 192 -14.24 17.51 -13.63
CA ASP A 192 -14.55 18.90 -13.24
C ASP A 192 -14.24 19.94 -14.35
N GLY A 193 -13.85 19.46 -15.54
CA GLY A 193 -13.46 20.32 -16.68
C GLY A 193 -12.04 20.88 -16.62
N SER A 194 -11.27 20.59 -15.57
CA SER A 194 -9.88 21.04 -15.44
C SER A 194 -8.90 20.21 -16.29
N VAL A 195 -7.75 20.83 -16.64
CA VAL A 195 -6.66 20.13 -17.36
C VAL A 195 -5.86 19.28 -16.39
N GLY A 196 -5.85 17.95 -16.62
CA GLY A 196 -5.12 16.99 -15.80
C GLY A 196 -3.59 17.09 -15.93
N PHE A 197 -2.87 16.47 -15.01
CA PHE A 197 -1.40 16.45 -15.02
C PHE A 197 -0.84 15.85 -16.32
N SER A 198 -1.38 14.70 -16.77
CA SER A 198 -0.91 14.04 -18.00
C SER A 198 -1.11 14.92 -19.24
N ALA A 199 -2.21 15.66 -19.29
CA ALA A 199 -2.49 16.57 -20.42
C ALA A 199 -1.45 17.72 -20.46
N ARG A 200 -1.18 18.36 -19.32
CA ARG A 200 -0.12 19.39 -19.23
C ARG A 200 1.27 18.86 -19.61
N LEU A 201 1.58 17.63 -19.18
CA LEU A 201 2.87 17.01 -19.50
C LEU A 201 2.96 16.69 -21.01
N THR A 202 1.87 16.24 -21.63
CA THR A 202 1.79 16.01 -23.07
C THR A 202 2.04 17.29 -23.85
N GLU A 203 1.36 18.38 -23.50
CA GLU A 203 1.54 19.67 -24.17
C GLU A 203 3.00 20.15 -24.08
N LYS A 204 3.61 20.04 -22.91
CA LYS A 204 5.03 20.38 -22.73
C LYS A 204 5.91 19.51 -23.63
N LEU A 205 5.71 18.18 -23.60
CA LEU A 205 6.52 17.23 -24.36
C LEU A 205 6.36 17.43 -25.88
N ARG A 206 5.15 17.73 -26.35
CA ARG A 206 4.89 18.05 -27.76
C ARG A 206 5.50 19.40 -28.15
N ALA A 207 5.49 20.39 -27.27
CA ALA A 207 6.16 21.67 -27.48
C ALA A 207 7.67 21.53 -27.63
N ASP A 208 8.30 20.63 -26.84
CA ASP A 208 9.74 20.32 -26.95
C ASP A 208 10.11 19.67 -28.30
N HIS A 209 9.12 19.17 -29.07
CA HIS A 209 9.28 18.52 -30.38
C HIS A 209 8.42 19.19 -31.47
N ALA A 210 8.06 20.46 -31.30
CA ALA A 210 7.11 21.13 -32.19
C ALA A 210 7.56 21.20 -33.67
N ASP A 211 8.84 21.30 -33.91
CA ASP A 211 9.48 21.29 -35.23
C ASP A 211 9.41 19.91 -35.93
N GLN A 212 9.19 18.84 -35.17
CA GLN A 212 9.07 17.47 -35.67
C GLN A 212 7.63 17.00 -35.78
N ILE A 213 6.64 17.91 -35.63
CA ILE A 213 5.22 17.60 -35.69
C ILE A 213 4.54 18.53 -36.72
N SER A 214 3.82 17.97 -37.66
CA SER A 214 2.95 18.71 -38.58
C SER A 214 1.59 18.05 -38.65
N ASP A 215 0.53 18.83 -38.47
CA ASP A 215 -0.86 18.36 -38.48
C ASP A 215 -1.07 17.08 -37.64
N PHE A 216 -0.66 17.15 -36.36
CA PHE A 216 -0.71 16.03 -35.40
C PHE A 216 -0.05 14.73 -35.89
N THR A 217 0.92 14.84 -36.78
CA THR A 217 1.69 13.70 -37.30
C THR A 217 3.18 13.99 -37.15
N THR A 218 3.97 13.03 -36.68
CA THR A 218 5.42 13.20 -36.60
C THR A 218 6.04 13.17 -38.01
N THR A 219 6.87 14.16 -38.29
CA THR A 219 7.59 14.28 -39.59
C THR A 219 8.95 13.57 -39.60
N GLU A 220 9.49 13.34 -38.42
CA GLU A 220 10.77 12.70 -38.19
C GLU A 220 10.69 11.66 -37.06
N ASP A 221 11.72 10.83 -36.95
CA ASP A 221 11.89 9.89 -35.83
C ASP A 221 12.15 10.68 -34.51
N ILE A 222 11.44 10.36 -33.46
CA ILE A 222 11.55 11.03 -32.15
C ILE A 222 12.04 10.01 -31.10
N VAL A 223 13.04 10.39 -30.32
CA VAL A 223 13.54 9.57 -29.20
C VAL A 223 12.88 10.01 -27.90
N LEU A 224 12.12 9.09 -27.29
CA LEU A 224 11.46 9.27 -25.99
C LEU A 224 12.12 8.36 -24.94
N LYS A 225 12.01 8.71 -23.66
CA LYS A 225 12.80 8.04 -22.59
C LYS A 225 12.21 6.72 -22.11
N SER A 226 10.90 6.50 -22.33
CA SER A 226 10.21 5.34 -21.77
C SER A 226 8.91 5.03 -22.51
N VAL A 227 8.39 3.81 -22.31
CA VAL A 227 7.05 3.40 -22.76
C VAL A 227 5.95 4.35 -22.27
N ASN A 228 6.06 4.85 -21.03
CA ASN A 228 5.10 5.80 -20.50
C ASN A 228 5.16 7.15 -21.22
N GLU A 229 6.35 7.62 -21.54
CA GLU A 229 6.52 8.87 -22.29
C GLU A 229 5.99 8.77 -23.72
N VAL A 230 6.14 7.60 -24.37
CA VAL A 230 5.47 7.29 -25.65
C VAL A 230 3.95 7.45 -25.53
N GLY A 231 3.36 6.87 -24.50
CA GLY A 231 1.91 6.98 -24.27
C GLY A 231 1.45 8.40 -23.98
N ILE A 232 2.21 9.14 -23.18
CA ILE A 232 1.97 10.57 -22.89
C ILE A 232 2.01 11.36 -24.20
N PHE A 233 3.06 11.22 -25.00
CA PHE A 233 3.26 11.93 -26.24
C PHE A 233 2.16 11.65 -27.27
N LEU A 234 1.79 10.37 -27.44
CA LEU A 234 0.84 9.96 -28.48
C LEU A 234 -0.62 10.24 -28.11
N TYR A 235 -1.07 9.86 -26.89
CA TYR A 235 -2.49 9.83 -26.56
C TYR A 235 -2.82 10.32 -25.13
N TYR A 236 -2.02 11.20 -24.54
CA TYR A 236 -2.20 11.77 -23.20
C TYR A 236 -2.12 10.75 -22.05
N ALA A 237 -1.56 9.57 -22.26
CA ALA A 237 -1.52 8.47 -21.30
C ALA A 237 -2.93 7.93 -20.90
N GLY A 238 -3.08 7.52 -19.66
CA GLY A 238 -4.38 7.01 -19.14
C GLY A 238 -4.53 5.49 -19.24
N THR A 239 -3.51 4.76 -19.75
CA THR A 239 -3.50 3.30 -19.81
C THR A 239 -2.08 2.75 -19.58
N ASN A 240 -1.99 1.44 -19.38
CA ASN A 240 -0.71 0.75 -19.27
C ASN A 240 -0.07 0.56 -20.66
N GLY A 241 0.85 1.43 -21.03
CA GLY A 241 1.56 1.40 -22.33
C GLY A 241 2.28 0.08 -22.64
N TRP A 242 2.68 -0.67 -21.61
CA TRP A 242 3.31 -1.98 -21.77
C TRP A 242 2.36 -3.04 -22.37
N LEU A 243 1.05 -2.87 -22.22
CA LEU A 243 0.03 -3.76 -22.75
C LEU A 243 -0.54 -3.27 -24.10
N VAL A 244 -0.29 -2.01 -24.46
CA VAL A 244 -0.80 -1.38 -25.68
C VAL A 244 0.16 -1.55 -26.85
N LEU A 245 1.46 -1.46 -26.61
CA LEU A 245 2.50 -1.68 -27.62
C LEU A 245 2.59 -3.16 -27.98
N LYS A 246 2.27 -3.53 -29.23
CA LYS A 246 2.24 -4.91 -29.71
C LYS A 246 3.05 -5.08 -30.99
N ASP A 247 3.69 -6.23 -31.13
CA ASP A 247 4.32 -6.61 -32.40
C ASP A 247 3.27 -6.99 -33.47
N LYS A 248 3.71 -7.33 -34.65
CA LYS A 248 2.83 -7.77 -35.76
C LYS A 248 2.01 -9.01 -35.46
N ALA A 249 2.45 -9.85 -34.52
CA ALA A 249 1.75 -11.05 -34.08
C ALA A 249 0.74 -10.77 -32.94
N GLY A 250 0.64 -9.52 -32.47
CA GLY A 250 -0.23 -9.10 -31.37
C GLY A 250 0.37 -9.31 -29.98
N LYS A 251 1.63 -9.76 -29.89
CA LYS A 251 2.32 -9.97 -28.62
C LYS A 251 2.78 -8.64 -28.04
N THR A 252 2.53 -8.41 -26.74
CA THR A 252 2.82 -7.14 -26.09
C THR A 252 4.31 -6.97 -25.74
N ILE A 253 4.79 -5.75 -25.65
CA ILE A 253 6.13 -5.45 -25.14
C ILE A 253 6.32 -5.96 -23.69
N ASP A 254 5.25 -6.01 -22.88
CA ASP A 254 5.22 -6.62 -21.55
C ASP A 254 5.71 -8.08 -21.59
N GLU A 255 5.14 -8.89 -22.47
CA GLU A 255 5.46 -10.32 -22.60
C GLU A 255 6.91 -10.60 -23.03
N TYR A 256 7.57 -9.62 -23.65
CA TYR A 256 8.99 -9.70 -24.04
C TYR A 256 9.95 -9.28 -22.94
N THR A 257 9.51 -8.46 -22.00
CA THR A 257 10.41 -7.68 -21.15
C THR A 257 10.14 -7.78 -19.66
N VAL A 258 8.98 -8.32 -19.25
CA VAL A 258 8.64 -8.51 -17.83
C VAL A 258 9.64 -9.43 -17.14
N VAL A 259 10.15 -8.98 -16.02
CA VAL A 259 11.04 -9.76 -15.14
C VAL A 259 10.16 -10.57 -14.19
N LYS A 260 10.24 -11.89 -14.29
CA LYS A 260 9.58 -12.82 -13.38
C LYS A 260 10.41 -13.04 -12.13
#